data_9b3b36117f2ae1edbdebdc1a85c0a521
#
_entry.id   9b3b36117f2ae1edbdebdc1a85c0a521
#
_cell.length_a   1.000
_cell.length_b   1.000
_cell.length_c   1.000
_cell.angle_alpha   90.00
_cell.angle_beta   90.00
_cell.angle_gamma   90.00
#
_symmetry.space_group_name_H-M   'P 1'
#
loop_
_entity.id
_entity.type
_entity.pdbx_description
1 polymer ?
#
loop_
_entity_poly.entity_id
_entity_poly.type
_entity_poly.pdbx_seq_one_letter_code
_entity_poly.pdbx_strand_id
1 'polypeptide(L)'
;MSEDLRSSKNLGFALHVADAVLEPAELDPSQIVAGEPRMSELVLSESEDGRIVRGIWQMTPGVVTDTEVDELFVVVSGRATVEFEDGAVLELKPGDVAVLSEGARTRWIVHETLRKVYQATV
;
A
#
# COMPACT_ATOMS: atom_id res chain seq x y z
N MET A 1 9.34 -17.07 3.95
CA MET A 1 10.07 -17.10 3.45
C MET A 1 10.90 -16.43 3.69
N SER A 2 11.16 -16.42 4.05
CA SER A 2 11.77 -15.81 4.29
C SER A 2 12.64 -15.53 3.64
N GLU A 3 12.87 -15.86 3.45
CA GLU A 3 13.64 -15.52 3.11
C GLU A 3 13.83 -14.99 2.14
N ASP A 4 14.06 -14.94 1.84
CA ASP A 4 14.86 -14.16 0.96
C ASP A 4 14.46 -14.36 -0.44
N LEU A 5 13.43 -13.58 -0.81
CA LEU A 5 12.93 -13.59 -2.17
C LEU A 5 13.99 -13.12 -3.14
N ARG A 6 15.06 -12.47 -2.64
CA ARG A 6 16.09 -11.89 -3.47
C ARG A 6 17.45 -12.41 -3.06
N SER A 7 17.66 -13.71 -3.16
CA SER A 7 18.97 -14.24 -2.82
C SER A 7 20.01 -13.60 -3.73
N SER A 8 21.26 -13.57 -3.29
CA SER A 8 22.34 -12.97 -4.06
C SER A 8 22.51 -13.60 -5.43
N LYS A 9 21.96 -14.79 -5.63
CA LYS A 9 22.03 -15.48 -6.91
C LYS A 9 20.85 -15.17 -7.81
N ASN A 10 19.83 -14.50 -7.28
CA ASN A 10 18.64 -14.20 -8.05
C ASN A 10 18.75 -12.80 -8.65
N LEU A 11 18.68 -12.74 -9.96
CA LEU A 11 18.63 -11.45 -10.67
C LEU A 11 17.20 -10.99 -10.89
N GLY A 12 16.24 -11.75 -10.39
CA GLY A 12 14.83 -11.40 -10.48
C GLY A 12 13.95 -12.51 -9.97
N PHE A 13 12.69 -12.18 -9.71
CA PHE A 13 11.71 -13.18 -9.29
C PHE A 13 10.32 -12.68 -9.65
N ALA A 14 9.35 -13.58 -9.58
CA ALA A 14 7.95 -13.22 -9.80
C ALA A 14 7.09 -14.04 -8.84
N LEU A 15 5.97 -13.44 -8.45
CA LEU A 15 4.97 -14.14 -7.67
C LEU A 15 3.59 -13.68 -8.14
N HIS A 16 2.57 -14.47 -7.81
CA HIS A 16 1.20 -14.14 -8.16
C HIS A 16 0.63 -13.30 -7.03
N VAL A 17 0.35 -12.03 -7.31
CA VAL A 17 0.03 -11.07 -6.26
C VAL A 17 -1.24 -11.44 -5.49
N ALA A 18 -2.21 -12.08 -6.15
CA ALA A 18 -3.45 -12.47 -5.48
C ALA A 18 -3.23 -13.55 -4.43
N ASP A 19 -2.19 -14.36 -4.59
CA ASP A 19 -1.90 -15.47 -3.69
C ASP A 19 -0.84 -15.12 -2.64
N ALA A 20 -0.29 -13.92 -2.69
CA ALA A 20 0.78 -13.54 -1.78
C ALA A 20 0.25 -13.51 -0.35
N VAL A 21 1.02 -14.11 0.57
CA VAL A 21 0.69 -14.09 1.99
C VAL A 21 1.36 -12.89 2.62
N LEU A 22 0.55 -11.97 3.15
CA LEU A 22 1.04 -10.75 3.76
C LEU A 22 1.09 -10.93 5.27
N GLU A 23 1.96 -10.16 5.91
CA GLU A 23 2.09 -10.19 7.36
C GLU A 23 1.40 -9.00 7.98
N PRO A 24 0.78 -9.16 9.16
CA PRO A 24 0.14 -8.03 9.83
C PRO A 24 1.14 -6.89 10.01
N ALA A 25 0.69 -5.67 9.73
CA ALA A 25 1.50 -4.48 9.92
C ALA A 25 0.76 -3.56 10.87
N GLU A 26 1.53 -2.81 11.66
CA GLU A 26 0.92 -1.92 12.64
C GLU A 26 0.33 -0.69 11.98
N LEU A 27 -0.87 -0.35 12.40
CA LEU A 27 -1.54 0.87 12.00
C LEU A 27 -1.65 1.73 13.25
N ASP A 28 -1.10 2.93 13.20
CA ASP A 28 -1.15 3.85 14.33
C ASP A 28 -2.61 4.15 14.67
N PRO A 29 -3.07 3.85 15.90
CA PRO A 29 -4.46 4.09 16.26
C PRO A 29 -4.90 5.53 16.05
N SER A 30 -3.99 6.51 16.11
CA SER A 30 -4.34 7.91 15.91
C SER A 30 -4.74 8.21 14.47
N GLN A 31 -4.39 7.32 13.54
CA GLN A 31 -4.78 7.49 12.14
C GLN A 31 -6.18 6.96 11.86
N ILE A 32 -6.75 6.15 12.76
CA ILE A 32 -8.03 5.52 12.51
C ILE A 32 -9.16 6.49 12.80
N VAL A 33 -9.97 6.76 11.79
CA VAL A 33 -11.14 7.65 11.91
C VAL A 33 -12.40 6.85 12.20
N ALA A 34 -12.54 5.70 11.56
CA ALA A 34 -13.74 4.86 11.72
C ALA A 34 -13.44 3.41 11.39
N GLY A 35 -14.20 2.51 12.03
CA GLY A 35 -14.08 1.07 11.79
C GLY A 35 -12.88 0.48 12.52
N GLU A 36 -12.56 -0.76 12.15
CA GLU A 36 -11.43 -1.48 12.72
C GLU A 36 -10.56 -2.04 11.59
N PRO A 37 -9.99 -1.16 10.76
CA PRO A 37 -9.19 -1.62 9.62
C PRO A 37 -7.94 -2.35 10.09
N ARG A 38 -7.56 -3.37 9.35
CA ARG A 38 -6.34 -4.13 9.59
C ARG A 38 -5.45 -4.01 8.38
N MET A 39 -4.19 -3.70 8.63
CA MET A 39 -3.20 -3.51 7.58
C MET A 39 -2.27 -4.69 7.55
N SER A 40 -1.83 -5.08 6.36
CA SER A 40 -0.83 -6.13 6.19
C SER A 40 0.03 -5.78 5.00
N GLU A 41 1.23 -6.35 4.97
CA GLU A 41 2.23 -5.95 3.99
C GLU A 41 3.24 -7.05 3.72
N LEU A 42 3.79 -7.04 2.50
CA LEU A 42 4.93 -7.86 2.14
C LEU A 42 5.89 -6.99 1.33
N VAL A 43 7.06 -6.71 1.89
CA VAL A 43 8.09 -5.96 1.17
C VAL A 43 8.79 -6.92 0.22
N LEU A 44 8.80 -6.59 -1.07
CA LEU A 44 9.41 -7.42 -2.11
C LEU A 44 10.86 -7.05 -2.34
N SER A 45 11.19 -5.76 -2.27
CA SER A 45 12.55 -5.30 -2.49
C SER A 45 12.75 -3.90 -1.93
N GLU A 46 14.01 -3.57 -1.65
CA GLU A 46 14.39 -2.23 -1.23
C GLU A 46 15.64 -1.84 -2.01
N SER A 47 15.79 -0.55 -2.29
CA SER A 47 17.02 -0.05 -2.85
C SER A 47 18.13 -0.18 -1.82
N GLU A 48 19.38 -0.10 -2.30
CA GLU A 48 20.54 -0.29 -1.44
C GLU A 48 20.57 0.71 -0.28
N ASP A 49 20.13 1.94 -0.54
CA ASP A 49 20.08 2.98 0.50
C ASP A 49 18.80 2.94 1.32
N GLY A 50 17.91 1.99 1.04
CA GLY A 50 16.66 1.82 1.78
C GLY A 50 15.59 2.84 1.47
N ARG A 51 15.84 3.75 0.52
CA ARG A 51 14.89 4.84 0.27
C ARG A 51 13.75 4.45 -0.65
N ILE A 52 13.95 3.46 -1.52
CA ILE A 52 12.91 3.00 -2.42
C ILE A 52 12.47 1.62 -1.95
N VAL A 53 11.18 1.51 -1.65
CA VAL A 53 10.59 0.26 -1.15
C VAL A 53 9.52 -0.16 -2.14
N ARG A 54 9.53 -1.45 -2.50
CA ARG A 54 8.54 -2.03 -3.39
C ARG A 54 7.87 -3.18 -2.68
N GLY A 55 6.55 -3.22 -2.73
CA GLY A 55 5.85 -4.25 -1.97
C GLY A 55 4.40 -4.40 -2.35
N ILE A 56 3.72 -5.21 -1.54
CA ILE A 56 2.29 -5.42 -1.61
C ILE A 56 1.73 -4.97 -0.28
N TRP A 57 0.64 -4.21 -0.34
CA TRP A 57 -0.01 -3.65 0.85
C TRP A 57 -1.50 -3.96 0.76
N GLN A 58 -2.10 -4.20 1.92
CA GLN A 58 -3.52 -4.50 2.00
C GLN A 58 -4.13 -3.87 3.24
N MET A 59 -5.37 -3.41 3.11
CA MET A 59 -6.12 -2.92 4.26
C MET A 59 -7.58 -3.37 4.15
N THR A 60 -8.12 -3.85 5.27
CA THR A 60 -9.54 -4.21 5.37
C THR A 60 -10.37 -2.94 5.55
N PRO A 61 -11.71 -3.02 5.37
CA PRO A 61 -12.56 -1.83 5.42
C PRO A 61 -12.41 -0.99 6.67
N GLY A 62 -12.44 0.32 6.48
CA GLY A 62 -12.31 1.30 7.53
C GLY A 62 -11.87 2.64 6.95
N VAL A 63 -11.70 3.62 7.82
CA VAL A 63 -11.29 4.98 7.41
C VAL A 63 -10.05 5.37 8.18
N VAL A 64 -9.00 5.75 7.46
CA VAL A 64 -7.74 6.19 8.07
C VAL A 64 -7.27 7.49 7.42
N THR A 65 -6.48 8.26 8.16
CA THR A 65 -5.81 9.42 7.61
C THR A 65 -4.33 9.11 7.42
N ASP A 66 -3.69 9.83 6.51
CA ASP A 66 -2.27 9.65 6.26
C ASP A 66 -1.65 10.93 5.74
N THR A 67 -0.34 11.04 5.90
CA THR A 67 0.47 12.02 5.21
C THR A 67 1.35 11.21 4.28
N GLU A 68 1.19 11.42 2.98
CA GLU A 68 1.76 10.54 1.97
C GLU A 68 3.25 10.78 1.75
N VAL A 69 3.92 9.75 1.24
CA VAL A 69 5.24 9.85 0.64
C VAL A 69 5.05 9.79 -0.87
N ASP A 70 6.13 9.98 -1.63
CA ASP A 70 6.05 9.79 -3.08
C ASP A 70 5.80 8.31 -3.33
N GLU A 71 4.70 8.01 -4.00
CA GLU A 71 4.30 6.63 -4.20
C GLU A 71 3.61 6.45 -5.53
N LEU A 72 3.89 5.33 -6.18
CA LEU A 72 3.12 4.85 -7.33
C LEU A 72 2.56 3.51 -6.95
N PHE A 73 1.28 3.26 -7.22
CA PHE A 73 0.71 1.94 -6.94
C PHE A 73 -0.34 1.54 -7.96
N VAL A 74 -0.57 0.24 -8.05
CA VAL A 74 -1.62 -0.35 -8.87
C VAL A 74 -2.55 -1.11 -7.96
N VAL A 75 -3.85 -0.87 -8.09
CA VAL A 75 -4.86 -1.59 -7.31
C VAL A 75 -5.07 -2.96 -7.95
N VAL A 76 -4.95 -4.00 -7.13
CA VAL A 76 -5.12 -5.38 -7.56
C VAL A 76 -6.54 -5.85 -7.28
N SER A 77 -7.06 -5.53 -6.09
CA SER A 77 -8.41 -5.94 -5.70
C SER A 77 -8.96 -4.95 -4.67
N GLY A 78 -10.28 -4.93 -4.56
CA GLY A 78 -10.96 -4.08 -3.61
C GLY A 78 -11.31 -2.71 -4.17
N ARG A 79 -11.93 -1.87 -3.33
CA ARG A 79 -12.33 -0.51 -3.69
C ARG A 79 -12.08 0.44 -2.54
N ALA A 80 -11.68 1.66 -2.86
CA ALA A 80 -11.47 2.70 -1.86
C ALA A 80 -11.68 4.07 -2.47
N THR A 81 -11.97 5.03 -1.59
CA THR A 81 -12.03 6.45 -1.93
C THR A 81 -10.90 7.12 -1.19
N VAL A 82 -10.12 7.96 -1.87
CA VAL A 82 -9.06 8.75 -1.23
C VAL A 82 -9.46 10.22 -1.37
N GLU A 83 -9.63 10.87 -0.22
CA GLU A 83 -9.97 12.29 -0.18
C GLU A 83 -8.72 13.07 0.22
N PHE A 84 -8.42 14.12 -0.53
CA PHE A 84 -7.28 14.99 -0.24
C PHE A 84 -7.75 16.22 0.53
N GLU A 85 -6.85 16.78 1.31
CA GLU A 85 -7.15 17.96 2.12
C GLU A 85 -7.66 19.13 1.28
N ASP A 86 -7.20 19.25 0.03
CA ASP A 86 -7.64 20.30 -0.89
C ASP A 86 -9.00 20.04 -1.53
N GLY A 87 -9.63 18.92 -1.21
CA GLY A 87 -10.96 18.58 -1.73
C GLY A 87 -10.95 17.63 -2.94
N ALA A 88 -9.79 17.34 -3.50
CA ALA A 88 -9.71 16.36 -4.59
C ALA A 88 -10.06 14.96 -4.07
N VAL A 89 -10.61 14.14 -4.94
CA VAL A 89 -11.06 12.78 -4.58
C VAL A 89 -10.61 11.82 -5.67
N LEU A 90 -10.08 10.67 -5.25
CA LEU A 90 -9.78 9.56 -6.15
C LEU A 90 -10.70 8.40 -5.79
N GLU A 91 -11.30 7.79 -6.80
CA GLU A 91 -12.04 6.54 -6.64
C GLU A 91 -11.17 5.43 -7.21
N LEU A 92 -10.85 4.45 -6.39
CA LEU A 92 -9.92 3.39 -6.75
C LEU A 92 -10.65 2.05 -6.91
N LYS A 93 -10.34 1.36 -7.98
CA LYS A 93 -10.86 0.03 -8.28
C LYS A 93 -9.77 -0.80 -8.94
N PRO A 94 -9.95 -2.11 -9.05
CA PRO A 94 -8.92 -2.98 -9.62
C PRO A 94 -8.48 -2.51 -11.01
N GLY A 95 -7.16 -2.48 -11.21
CA GLY A 95 -6.57 -2.04 -12.46
C GLY A 95 -6.20 -0.57 -12.50
N ASP A 96 -6.64 0.22 -11.52
CA ASP A 96 -6.26 1.63 -11.48
C ASP A 96 -4.82 1.77 -11.03
N VAL A 97 -4.11 2.69 -11.67
CA VAL A 97 -2.78 3.11 -11.23
C VAL A 97 -2.90 4.52 -10.68
N ALA A 98 -2.23 4.78 -9.58
CA ALA A 98 -2.29 6.08 -8.91
C ALA A 98 -0.89 6.53 -8.50
N VAL A 99 -0.73 7.86 -8.43
CA VAL A 99 0.49 8.47 -7.96
C VAL A 99 0.13 9.42 -6.83
N LEU A 100 0.84 9.28 -5.72
CA LEU A 100 0.70 10.18 -4.58
C LEU A 100 2.00 10.94 -4.41
N SER A 101 1.91 12.19 -3.95
CA SER A 101 3.07 13.04 -3.76
C SER A 101 3.35 13.24 -2.28
N GLU A 102 4.62 13.29 -1.96
CA GLU A 102 5.07 13.51 -0.59
C GLU A 102 4.39 14.75 0.00
N GLY A 103 3.91 14.60 1.24
CA GLY A 103 3.28 15.69 1.98
C GLY A 103 1.79 15.82 1.77
N ALA A 104 1.22 15.13 0.79
CA ALA A 104 -0.23 15.18 0.58
C ALA A 104 -0.94 14.58 1.79
N ARG A 105 -1.95 15.27 2.30
CA ARG A 105 -2.70 14.80 3.44
C ARG A 105 -4.00 14.20 2.93
N THR A 106 -4.26 12.97 3.33
CA THR A 106 -5.33 12.17 2.74
C THR A 106 -6.17 11.49 3.81
N ARG A 107 -7.37 11.11 3.38
CA ARG A 107 -8.25 10.24 4.14
C ARG A 107 -8.63 9.10 3.23
N TRP A 108 -8.31 7.88 3.64
CA TRP A 108 -8.62 6.67 2.88
C TRP A 108 -9.87 6.03 3.44
N ILE A 109 -10.86 5.86 2.59
CA ILE A 109 -12.10 5.17 2.94
C ILE A 109 -12.06 3.86 2.17
N VAL A 110 -11.71 2.77 2.84
CA VAL A 110 -11.67 1.46 2.20
C VAL A 110 -13.04 0.82 2.32
N HIS A 111 -13.66 0.59 1.17
CA HIS A 111 -15.00 0.01 1.09
C HIS A 111 -14.96 -1.50 1.05
N GLU A 112 -14.02 -2.06 0.29
CA GLU A 112 -13.77 -3.50 0.17
C GLU A 112 -12.29 -3.68 0.35
N THR A 113 -11.88 -4.75 1.03
CA THR A 113 -10.46 -4.99 1.31
C THR A 113 -9.61 -4.66 0.08
N LEU A 114 -8.72 -3.70 0.25
CA LEU A 114 -7.92 -3.14 -0.84
C LEU A 114 -6.55 -3.75 -0.82
N ARG A 115 -6.12 -4.33 -1.96
CA ARG A 115 -4.76 -4.81 -2.12
C ARG A 115 -4.12 -4.05 -3.25
N LYS A 116 -2.91 -3.55 -3.04
CA LYS A 116 -2.17 -2.81 -4.07
C LYS A 116 -0.72 -3.25 -4.11
N VAL A 117 -0.12 -3.11 -5.29
CA VAL A 117 1.33 -3.25 -5.46
C VAL A 117 1.88 -1.84 -5.58
N TYR A 118 2.92 -1.54 -4.81
CA TYR A 118 3.40 -0.17 -4.71
C TYR A 118 4.91 -0.05 -4.83
N GLN A 119 5.35 1.14 -5.21
CA GLN A 119 6.73 1.59 -5.06
C GLN A 119 6.68 2.93 -4.36
N ALA A 120 7.37 3.05 -3.25
CA ALA A 120 7.36 4.26 -2.44
C ALA A 120 8.78 4.73 -2.17
N THR A 121 8.96 6.05 -2.10
CA THR A 121 10.22 6.65 -1.69
C THR A 121 10.05 7.12 -0.24
N VAL A 122 10.83 6.55 0.65
CA VAL A 122 10.70 6.81 2.08
C VAL A 122 11.87 7.60 2.64
#